data_fd68adecbbc0c98eff4c2e40d66b74d2
#
_entry.id   fd68adecbbc0c98eff4c2e40d66b74d2
#
_cell.length_a   1.000
_cell.length_b   1.000
_cell.length_c   1.000
_cell.angle_alpha   90.00
_cell.angle_beta   90.00
_cell.angle_gamma   90.00
#
_symmetry.space_group_name_H-M   'P 1'
#
loop_
_entity.id
_entity.type
_entity.pdbx_description
1 polymer ?
#
loop_
_entity_poly.entity_id
_entity_poly.type
_entity_poly.pdbx_seq_one_letter_code
_entity_poly.pdbx_strand_id
1 'polypeptide(L)'
;MKRRGVAFFFVLLIGSIALFGLVPVVGLAGDLVLRMATTTSTDNTGLLDYLAPVFLQDTGIELQWVAVGTGKALALGQNCDVDVLMVHAPTSELKFVNNGYGTNRREIMYNDFVIIGTKSDPALISEKSVKEALESISMSRALFASRGDDSGTNKREIELWRASGLSVPDRESWYIQTGQGMLATINIAEEMDAYTLTDRGTYIKYEDNKSGNPPLVILVEGDEGLRNQYSVIAVNPDNCPSVKYDVALKFIEWITSDKAQRLIGEFTLLGKKLFISNAK
;
A
#
# COMPACT_ATOMS: atom_id res chain seq x y z
N MET A 1 -10.68 -62.46 88.94
CA MET A 1 -11.53 -62.62 87.72
C MET A 1 -11.31 -61.39 86.84
N LYS A 2 -10.55 -61.52 85.70
CA LYS A 2 -10.19 -60.42 84.84
C LYS A 2 -11.13 -60.39 83.62
N ARG A 3 -11.85 -59.31 83.45
CA ARG A 3 -12.65 -59.06 82.26
C ARG A 3 -11.76 -58.45 81.18
N ARG A 4 -11.66 -59.10 80.02
CA ARG A 4 -10.99 -58.59 78.81
C ARG A 4 -12.01 -57.76 78.01
N GLY A 5 -11.67 -56.46 77.82
CA GLY A 5 -12.40 -55.59 76.92
C GLY A 5 -11.83 -55.72 75.49
N VAL A 6 -12.71 -55.94 74.53
CA VAL A 6 -12.39 -55.94 73.07
C VAL A 6 -12.53 -54.52 72.59
N ALA A 7 -11.45 -53.91 72.06
CA ALA A 7 -11.48 -52.62 71.42
C ALA A 7 -11.74 -52.82 69.93
N PHE A 8 -12.86 -52.27 69.40
CA PHE A 8 -13.17 -52.18 67.98
C PHE A 8 -12.44 -50.96 67.42
N PHE A 9 -11.51 -51.20 66.49
CA PHE A 9 -10.93 -50.15 65.66
C PHE A 9 -11.81 -49.89 64.47
N PHE A 10 -12.41 -48.70 64.38
CA PHE A 10 -13.04 -48.17 63.22
C PHE A 10 -11.96 -47.54 62.30
N VAL A 11 -11.70 -48.15 61.19
CA VAL A 11 -10.83 -47.55 60.18
C VAL A 11 -11.71 -46.64 59.31
N LEU A 12 -11.55 -45.34 59.43
CA LEU A 12 -12.15 -44.32 58.54
C LEU A 12 -11.33 -44.26 57.27
N LEU A 13 -11.89 -44.80 56.18
CA LEU A 13 -11.36 -44.62 54.84
C LEU A 13 -11.76 -43.21 54.35
N ILE A 14 -10.82 -42.24 54.42
CA ILE A 14 -11.00 -40.91 53.79
C ILE A 14 -10.68 -41.08 52.31
N GLY A 15 -11.72 -41.13 51.46
CA GLY A 15 -11.59 -41.10 50.02
C GLY A 15 -11.21 -39.69 49.56
N SER A 16 -9.94 -39.50 49.19
CA SER A 16 -9.49 -38.28 48.53
C SER A 16 -10.04 -38.20 47.11
N ILE A 17 -11.07 -37.39 46.90
CA ILE A 17 -11.53 -37.01 45.56
C ILE A 17 -10.51 -36.01 45.02
N ALA A 18 -9.62 -36.47 44.14
CA ALA A 18 -8.76 -35.57 43.35
C ALA A 18 -9.63 -34.83 42.31
N LEU A 19 -9.97 -33.57 42.62
CA LEU A 19 -10.51 -32.64 41.64
C LEU A 19 -9.39 -32.36 40.63
N PHE A 20 -9.39 -33.05 39.48
CA PHE A 20 -8.62 -32.63 38.34
C PHE A 20 -9.27 -31.33 37.77
N GLY A 21 -8.77 -30.19 38.24
CA GLY A 21 -9.10 -28.91 37.62
C GLY A 21 -8.59 -28.94 36.18
N LEU A 22 -9.51 -28.87 35.22
CA LEU A 22 -9.16 -28.48 33.83
C LEU A 22 -8.55 -27.07 33.90
N VAL A 23 -7.24 -26.98 33.94
CA VAL A 23 -6.55 -25.73 33.65
C VAL A 23 -6.74 -25.50 32.15
N PRO A 24 -7.43 -24.42 31.73
CA PRO A 24 -7.47 -24.10 30.32
C PRO A 24 -6.01 -23.86 29.90
N VAL A 25 -5.49 -24.69 29.00
CA VAL A 25 -4.25 -24.41 28.29
C VAL A 25 -4.56 -23.17 27.46
N VAL A 26 -4.29 -21.99 28.03
CA VAL A 26 -4.12 -20.76 27.24
C VAL A 26 -2.89 -21.05 26.40
N GLY A 27 -3.10 -21.58 25.20
CA GLY A 27 -2.07 -21.64 24.21
C GLY A 27 -1.53 -20.23 24.07
N LEU A 28 -0.26 -20.02 24.42
CA LEU A 28 0.51 -18.89 23.93
C LEU A 28 0.45 -19.00 22.41
N ALA A 29 -0.58 -18.39 21.80
CA ALA A 29 -0.55 -18.02 20.41
C ALA A 29 0.66 -17.09 20.32
N GLY A 30 1.82 -17.63 19.96
CA GLY A 30 2.96 -16.80 19.59
C GLY A 30 2.43 -15.82 18.55
N ASP A 31 2.62 -14.54 18.82
CA ASP A 31 2.13 -13.47 17.96
C ASP A 31 2.54 -13.78 16.52
N LEU A 32 1.56 -14.22 15.71
CA LEU A 32 1.79 -14.49 14.30
C LEU A 32 2.06 -13.15 13.65
N VAL A 33 3.30 -12.91 13.28
CA VAL A 33 3.72 -11.69 12.58
C VAL A 33 3.79 -11.96 11.10
N LEU A 34 3.14 -11.13 10.30
CA LEU A 34 3.25 -11.05 8.85
C LEU A 34 4.15 -9.88 8.47
N ARG A 35 5.21 -10.15 7.71
CA ARG A 35 6.13 -9.11 7.21
C ARG A 35 5.72 -8.68 5.81
N MET A 36 5.47 -7.40 5.62
CA MET A 36 5.09 -6.81 4.35
C MET A 36 6.13 -5.81 3.85
N ALA A 37 6.36 -5.77 2.55
CA ALA A 37 6.98 -4.61 1.92
C ALA A 37 5.93 -3.85 1.11
N THR A 38 5.94 -2.53 1.27
CA THR A 38 5.05 -1.61 0.56
C THR A 38 5.81 -0.40 0.06
N THR A 39 5.09 0.58 -0.53
CA THR A 39 5.70 1.81 -1.01
C THR A 39 5.57 2.95 0.00
N THR A 40 6.53 3.90 -0.04
CA THR A 40 6.46 5.10 0.79
C THR A 40 5.22 5.94 0.50
N SER A 41 4.72 5.95 -0.74
CA SER A 41 3.47 6.63 -1.08
C SER A 41 2.25 5.95 -0.43
N THR A 42 2.21 4.61 -0.37
CA THR A 42 1.16 3.86 0.33
C THR A 42 1.20 4.14 1.84
N ASP A 43 2.36 4.01 2.46
CA ASP A 43 2.58 4.26 3.88
C ASP A 43 2.16 5.67 4.28
N ASN A 44 2.59 6.65 3.51
CA ASN A 44 2.27 8.06 3.74
C ASN A 44 0.75 8.38 3.71
N THR A 45 -0.10 7.50 3.18
CA THR A 45 -1.56 7.72 3.24
C THR A 45 -2.13 7.48 4.63
N GLY A 46 -1.47 6.65 5.46
CA GLY A 46 -1.99 6.17 6.74
C GLY A 46 -3.02 5.04 6.60
N LEU A 47 -3.24 4.51 5.39
CA LEU A 47 -4.19 3.41 5.19
C LEU A 47 -3.78 2.16 5.98
N LEU A 48 -2.49 1.83 6.02
CA LEU A 48 -2.02 0.66 6.77
C LEU A 48 -2.20 0.83 8.28
N ASP A 49 -1.97 2.03 8.82
CA ASP A 49 -2.23 2.35 10.24
C ASP A 49 -3.73 2.19 10.58
N TYR A 50 -4.61 2.48 9.63
CA TYR A 50 -6.05 2.30 9.77
C TYR A 50 -6.47 0.82 9.68
N LEU A 51 -5.89 0.04 8.78
CA LEU A 51 -6.27 -1.36 8.52
C LEU A 51 -5.62 -2.35 9.48
N ALA A 52 -4.35 -2.16 9.87
CA ALA A 52 -3.58 -3.14 10.64
C ALA A 52 -4.21 -3.50 12.01
N PRO A 53 -4.77 -2.56 12.80
CA PRO A 53 -5.46 -2.92 14.05
C PRO A 53 -6.70 -3.79 13.82
N VAL A 54 -7.44 -3.55 12.73
CA VAL A 54 -8.63 -4.36 12.40
C VAL A 54 -8.23 -5.75 11.92
N PHE A 55 -7.16 -5.86 11.13
CA PHE A 55 -6.60 -7.14 10.72
C PHE A 55 -6.13 -7.97 11.92
N LEU A 56 -5.42 -7.35 12.86
CA LEU A 56 -5.00 -8.00 14.10
C LEU A 56 -6.21 -8.50 14.92
N GLN A 57 -7.23 -7.66 15.06
CA GLN A 57 -8.45 -8.04 15.79
C GLN A 57 -9.18 -9.22 15.15
N ASP A 58 -9.24 -9.26 13.83
CA ASP A 58 -9.99 -10.27 13.08
C ASP A 58 -9.25 -11.62 13.00
N THR A 59 -7.92 -11.60 12.96
CA THR A 59 -7.11 -12.77 12.63
C THR A 59 -6.13 -13.20 13.71
N GLY A 60 -5.84 -12.34 14.67
CA GLY A 60 -4.75 -12.54 15.64
C GLY A 60 -3.34 -12.44 15.03
N ILE A 61 -3.22 -11.89 13.81
CA ILE A 61 -1.95 -11.74 13.09
C ILE A 61 -1.52 -10.27 13.13
N GLU A 62 -0.33 -10.01 13.65
CA GLU A 62 0.28 -8.69 13.61
C GLU A 62 0.84 -8.41 12.21
N LEU A 63 0.48 -7.27 11.63
CA LEU A 63 1.04 -6.79 10.36
C LEU A 63 2.20 -5.83 10.64
N GLN A 64 3.40 -6.21 10.23
CA GLN A 64 4.59 -5.34 10.26
C GLN A 64 5.02 -5.04 8.82
N TRP A 65 5.32 -3.77 8.52
CA TRP A 65 5.71 -3.39 7.17
C TRP A 65 6.92 -2.49 7.11
N VAL A 66 7.60 -2.56 5.97
CA VAL A 66 8.65 -1.64 5.56
C VAL A 66 8.21 -0.88 4.31
N ALA A 67 8.33 0.45 4.36
CA ALA A 67 7.95 1.34 3.27
C ALA A 67 9.21 1.81 2.50
N VAL A 68 9.28 1.44 1.22
CA VAL A 68 10.44 1.74 0.34
C VAL A 68 9.94 2.05 -1.08
N GLY A 69 10.83 2.33 -2.02
CA GLY A 69 10.44 2.43 -3.44
C GLY A 69 10.03 1.06 -4.02
N THR A 70 9.13 1.05 -5.03
CA THR A 70 8.58 -0.19 -5.61
C THR A 70 9.64 -1.22 -6.00
N GLY A 71 10.72 -0.79 -6.67
CA GLY A 71 11.81 -1.70 -7.08
C GLY A 71 12.48 -2.38 -5.87
N LYS A 72 12.69 -1.63 -4.78
CA LYS A 72 13.26 -2.14 -3.54
C LYS A 72 12.27 -3.06 -2.81
N ALA A 73 10.98 -2.75 -2.81
CA ALA A 73 9.94 -3.62 -2.23
C ALA A 73 9.91 -4.98 -2.93
N LEU A 74 9.94 -5.00 -4.27
CA LEU A 74 10.02 -6.22 -5.05
C LEU A 74 11.32 -6.99 -4.78
N ALA A 75 12.46 -6.30 -4.64
CA ALA A 75 13.74 -6.93 -4.29
C ALA A 75 13.71 -7.60 -2.91
N LEU A 76 13.06 -6.98 -1.90
CA LEU A 76 12.86 -7.61 -0.59
C LEU A 76 12.05 -8.91 -0.70
N GLY A 77 11.04 -8.95 -1.57
CA GLY A 77 10.32 -10.20 -1.87
C GLY A 77 11.19 -11.24 -2.56
N GLN A 78 12.02 -10.84 -3.54
CA GLN A 78 12.97 -11.75 -4.20
C GLN A 78 14.00 -12.34 -3.24
N ASN A 79 14.44 -11.57 -2.26
CA ASN A 79 15.42 -11.96 -1.25
C ASN A 79 14.81 -12.73 -0.07
N CYS A 80 13.50 -13.00 -0.07
CA CYS A 80 12.80 -13.68 1.02
C CYS A 80 12.79 -12.90 2.36
N ASP A 81 12.98 -11.59 2.31
CA ASP A 81 13.01 -10.72 3.52
C ASP A 81 11.61 -10.42 4.05
N VAL A 82 10.58 -10.57 3.21
CA VAL A 82 9.17 -10.32 3.53
C VAL A 82 8.29 -11.48 3.05
N ASP A 83 7.08 -11.57 3.59
CA ASP A 83 6.13 -12.64 3.31
C ASP A 83 5.09 -12.24 2.25
N VAL A 84 4.78 -10.93 2.19
CA VAL A 84 3.77 -10.36 1.29
C VAL A 84 4.22 -8.98 0.80
N LEU A 85 3.76 -8.61 -0.38
CA LEU A 85 3.97 -7.30 -1.00
C LEU A 85 2.63 -6.59 -1.18
N MET A 86 2.59 -5.27 -0.98
CA MET A 86 1.48 -4.39 -1.33
C MET A 86 2.04 -3.22 -2.11
N VAL A 87 1.87 -3.24 -3.42
CA VAL A 87 2.52 -2.31 -4.37
C VAL A 87 1.54 -1.85 -5.45
N HIS A 88 1.95 -0.88 -6.28
CA HIS A 88 1.09 -0.28 -7.31
C HIS A 88 1.86 0.01 -8.61
N ALA A 89 2.51 -1.00 -9.16
CA ALA A 89 3.22 -0.93 -10.44
C ALA A 89 2.96 -2.21 -11.25
N PRO A 90 1.77 -2.35 -11.88
CA PRO A 90 1.28 -3.58 -12.49
C PRO A 90 2.29 -4.27 -13.41
N THR A 91 2.98 -3.51 -14.27
CA THR A 91 4.00 -4.07 -15.19
C THR A 91 5.15 -4.75 -14.43
N SER A 92 5.65 -4.13 -13.35
CA SER A 92 6.73 -4.68 -12.53
C SER A 92 6.25 -5.87 -11.69
N GLU A 93 5.02 -5.81 -11.19
CA GLU A 93 4.37 -6.88 -10.42
C GLU A 93 4.16 -8.13 -11.25
N LEU A 94 3.63 -7.98 -12.48
CA LEU A 94 3.45 -9.08 -13.41
C LEU A 94 4.79 -9.73 -13.79
N LYS A 95 5.83 -8.93 -14.00
CA LYS A 95 7.19 -9.45 -14.22
C LYS A 95 7.70 -10.24 -13.01
N PHE A 96 7.46 -9.76 -11.80
CA PHE A 96 7.83 -10.44 -10.55
C PHE A 96 7.13 -11.81 -10.43
N VAL A 97 5.83 -11.86 -10.70
CA VAL A 97 5.03 -13.10 -10.69
C VAL A 97 5.46 -14.05 -11.81
N ASN A 98 5.62 -13.56 -13.04
CA ASN A 98 6.01 -14.39 -14.18
C ASN A 98 7.41 -14.98 -14.04
N ASN A 99 8.31 -14.33 -13.30
CA ASN A 99 9.63 -14.86 -12.96
C ASN A 99 9.59 -15.85 -11.77
N GLY A 100 8.41 -16.17 -11.24
CA GLY A 100 8.22 -17.15 -10.17
C GLY A 100 8.48 -16.62 -8.75
N TYR A 101 8.79 -15.33 -8.56
CA TYR A 101 9.07 -14.77 -7.23
C TYR A 101 7.82 -14.52 -6.38
N GLY A 102 6.67 -14.34 -7.02
CA GLY A 102 5.39 -14.08 -6.34
C GLY A 102 4.27 -14.95 -6.87
N THR A 103 3.23 -15.10 -6.06
CA THR A 103 2.02 -15.84 -6.40
C THR A 103 0.79 -15.17 -5.80
N ASN A 104 -0.42 -15.59 -6.20
CA ASN A 104 -1.68 -15.04 -5.69
C ASN A 104 -1.78 -13.52 -5.75
N ARG A 105 -1.29 -12.90 -6.83
CA ARG A 105 -1.50 -11.48 -7.06
C ARG A 105 -2.99 -11.18 -7.15
N ARG A 106 -3.48 -10.26 -6.32
CA ARG A 106 -4.85 -9.74 -6.32
C ARG A 106 -4.85 -8.23 -6.39
N GLU A 107 -5.67 -7.67 -7.25
CA GLU A 107 -6.00 -6.25 -7.23
C GLU A 107 -6.93 -5.99 -6.05
N ILE A 108 -6.70 -4.91 -5.31
CA ILE A 108 -7.41 -4.63 -4.05
C ILE A 108 -8.09 -3.27 -4.03
N MET A 109 -7.48 -2.28 -4.67
CA MET A 109 -7.98 -0.91 -4.71
C MET A 109 -7.23 -0.12 -5.78
N TYR A 110 -7.76 1.04 -6.12
CA TYR A 110 -7.02 2.03 -6.90
C TYR A 110 -7.28 3.45 -6.39
N ASN A 111 -6.35 4.33 -6.64
CA ASN A 111 -6.55 5.77 -6.69
C ASN A 111 -6.11 6.26 -8.08
N ASP A 112 -5.87 7.53 -8.24
CA ASP A 112 -5.40 8.08 -9.50
C ASP A 112 -4.15 8.94 -9.32
N PHE A 113 -3.46 9.12 -10.43
CA PHE A 113 -2.57 10.23 -10.65
C PHE A 113 -3.38 11.41 -11.17
N VAL A 114 -2.84 12.60 -10.99
CA VAL A 114 -3.40 13.85 -11.52
C VAL A 114 -2.28 14.68 -12.13
N ILE A 115 -2.58 15.45 -13.18
CA ILE A 115 -1.68 16.48 -13.67
C ILE A 115 -2.13 17.80 -13.06
N ILE A 116 -1.21 18.43 -12.36
CA ILE A 116 -1.45 19.71 -11.70
C ILE A 116 -0.63 20.82 -12.39
N GLY A 117 -1.12 22.05 -12.29
CA GLY A 117 -0.46 23.23 -12.83
C GLY A 117 -1.10 24.49 -12.29
N THR A 118 -0.61 25.63 -12.73
CA THR A 118 -1.17 26.94 -12.34
C THR A 118 -2.60 27.12 -12.84
N LYS A 119 -3.40 27.92 -12.12
CA LYS A 119 -4.79 28.26 -12.51
C LYS A 119 -4.86 28.95 -13.90
N SER A 120 -3.79 29.58 -14.35
CA SER A 120 -3.73 30.24 -15.66
C SER A 120 -3.66 29.27 -16.83
N ASP A 121 -3.23 28.02 -16.59
CA ASP A 121 -3.17 26.92 -17.54
C ASP A 121 -2.61 27.32 -18.92
N PRO A 122 -1.34 27.77 -19.02
CA PRO A 122 -0.81 28.34 -20.26
C PRO A 122 -0.75 27.33 -21.43
N ALA A 123 -0.74 26.03 -21.18
CA ALA A 123 -0.80 24.99 -22.20
C ALA A 123 -2.22 24.53 -22.54
N LEU A 124 -3.24 25.09 -21.85
CA LEU A 124 -4.66 24.79 -22.05
C LEU A 124 -4.95 23.28 -21.94
N ILE A 125 -4.52 22.67 -20.85
CA ILE A 125 -4.66 21.21 -20.62
C ILE A 125 -5.91 20.86 -19.82
N SER A 126 -6.58 21.82 -19.22
CA SER A 126 -7.75 21.60 -18.37
C SER A 126 -8.81 20.78 -19.06
N GLU A 127 -9.34 19.76 -18.39
CA GLU A 127 -10.40 18.84 -18.86
C GLU A 127 -10.04 18.02 -20.11
N LYS A 128 -8.78 18.01 -20.56
CA LYS A 128 -8.31 17.15 -21.64
C LYS A 128 -8.03 15.73 -21.16
N SER A 129 -8.01 14.79 -22.10
CA SER A 129 -7.39 13.48 -21.83
C SER A 129 -5.91 13.63 -21.51
N VAL A 130 -5.33 12.67 -20.77
CA VAL A 130 -3.91 12.71 -20.43
C VAL A 130 -3.02 12.80 -21.68
N LYS A 131 -3.41 12.12 -22.76
CA LYS A 131 -2.70 12.18 -24.03
C LYS A 131 -2.69 13.59 -24.61
N GLU A 132 -3.85 14.21 -24.78
CA GLU A 132 -3.98 15.57 -25.31
C GLU A 132 -3.30 16.61 -24.43
N ALA A 133 -3.32 16.41 -23.10
CA ALA A 133 -2.63 17.27 -22.14
C ALA A 133 -1.11 17.23 -22.34
N LEU A 134 -0.53 16.04 -22.43
CA LEU A 134 0.90 15.87 -22.66
C LEU A 134 1.32 16.37 -24.06
N GLU A 135 0.50 16.16 -25.09
CA GLU A 135 0.71 16.75 -26.41
C GLU A 135 0.73 18.28 -26.35
N SER A 136 -0.22 18.89 -25.64
CA SER A 136 -0.31 20.35 -25.47
C SER A 136 0.90 20.93 -24.72
N ILE A 137 1.33 20.29 -23.63
CA ILE A 137 2.54 20.67 -22.87
C ILE A 137 3.77 20.60 -23.78
N SER A 138 3.93 19.50 -24.54
CA SER A 138 5.05 19.31 -25.45
C SER A 138 5.07 20.35 -26.59
N MET A 139 3.92 20.62 -27.21
CA MET A 139 3.81 21.58 -28.32
C MET A 139 4.08 23.01 -27.85
N SER A 140 3.57 23.41 -26.71
CA SER A 140 3.79 24.74 -26.13
C SER A 140 5.15 24.91 -25.46
N ARG A 141 5.87 23.79 -25.24
CA ARG A 141 7.12 23.74 -24.44
C ARG A 141 6.93 24.35 -23.03
N ALA A 142 5.74 24.15 -22.46
CA ALA A 142 5.44 24.62 -21.12
C ALA A 142 6.28 23.84 -20.11
N LEU A 143 6.74 24.51 -19.04
CA LEU A 143 7.58 23.91 -18.03
C LEU A 143 6.87 22.70 -17.38
N PHE A 144 7.58 21.60 -17.30
CA PHE A 144 7.11 20.37 -16.68
C PHE A 144 8.17 19.84 -15.71
N ALA A 145 7.78 19.68 -14.44
CA ALA A 145 8.64 19.13 -13.39
C ALA A 145 8.39 17.64 -13.25
N SER A 146 9.37 16.84 -13.61
CA SER A 146 9.40 15.39 -13.40
C SER A 146 10.14 15.05 -12.11
N ARG A 147 9.75 13.98 -11.46
CA ARG A 147 10.54 13.45 -10.33
C ARG A 147 11.94 13.03 -10.75
N GLY A 148 12.10 12.35 -11.89
CA GLY A 148 13.42 11.94 -12.41
C GLY A 148 14.23 11.02 -11.47
N ASP A 149 13.57 10.26 -10.58
CA ASP A 149 14.18 9.51 -9.48
C ASP A 149 13.93 7.99 -9.52
N ASP A 150 13.45 7.49 -10.67
CA ASP A 150 13.09 6.07 -10.89
C ASP A 150 12.00 5.53 -9.93
N SER A 151 11.25 6.41 -9.27
CA SER A 151 10.11 6.05 -8.43
C SER A 151 8.92 5.52 -9.24
N GLY A 152 7.90 4.99 -8.55
CA GLY A 152 6.65 4.56 -9.18
C GLY A 152 5.97 5.69 -9.97
N THR A 153 5.92 6.92 -9.42
CA THR A 153 5.36 8.09 -10.11
C THR A 153 6.18 8.47 -11.35
N ASN A 154 7.51 8.46 -11.25
CA ASN A 154 8.38 8.74 -12.40
C ASN A 154 8.23 7.69 -13.50
N LYS A 155 8.18 6.40 -13.14
CA LYS A 155 7.90 5.32 -14.10
C LYS A 155 6.56 5.51 -14.79
N ARG A 156 5.52 5.86 -14.03
CA ARG A 156 4.18 6.11 -14.59
C ARG A 156 4.18 7.30 -15.53
N GLU A 157 4.83 8.40 -15.19
CA GLU A 157 4.99 9.57 -16.05
C GLU A 157 5.63 9.18 -17.38
N ILE A 158 6.76 8.46 -17.35
CA ILE A 158 7.46 7.96 -18.55
C ILE A 158 6.56 7.07 -19.41
N GLU A 159 5.77 6.18 -18.77
CA GLU A 159 4.79 5.36 -19.49
C GLU A 159 3.71 6.20 -20.17
N LEU A 160 3.22 7.26 -19.51
CA LEU A 160 2.21 8.16 -20.07
C LEU A 160 2.74 8.95 -21.28
N TRP A 161 3.96 9.49 -21.23
CA TRP A 161 4.61 10.12 -22.39
C TRP A 161 4.65 9.17 -23.58
N ARG A 162 5.11 7.95 -23.39
CA ARG A 162 5.20 6.92 -24.44
C ARG A 162 3.83 6.48 -24.95
N ALA A 163 2.86 6.27 -24.06
CA ALA A 163 1.49 5.89 -24.43
C ALA A 163 0.77 6.99 -25.24
N SER A 164 1.16 8.24 -25.03
CA SER A 164 0.69 9.39 -25.84
C SER A 164 1.33 9.45 -27.22
N GLY A 165 2.24 8.54 -27.56
CA GLY A 165 2.98 8.55 -28.84
C GLY A 165 4.15 9.54 -28.87
N LEU A 166 4.54 10.08 -27.72
CA LEU A 166 5.61 11.05 -27.58
C LEU A 166 6.89 10.39 -27.05
N SER A 167 8.04 10.94 -27.44
CA SER A 167 9.29 10.64 -26.75
C SER A 167 9.30 11.30 -25.38
N VAL A 168 9.91 10.65 -24.39
CA VAL A 168 10.16 11.29 -23.08
C VAL A 168 11.06 12.52 -23.33
N PRO A 169 10.66 13.72 -22.88
CA PRO A 169 11.38 14.94 -23.22
C PRO A 169 12.60 15.20 -22.33
N ASP A 170 13.36 14.17 -21.98
CA ASP A 170 14.46 14.17 -21.01
C ASP A 170 15.67 15.07 -21.43
N ARG A 171 15.70 15.52 -22.69
CA ARG A 171 16.71 16.42 -23.24
C ARG A 171 16.21 17.84 -23.49
N GLU A 172 14.94 18.07 -23.24
CA GLU A 172 14.33 19.37 -23.49
C GLU A 172 14.51 20.31 -22.28
N SER A 173 14.80 21.57 -22.53
CA SER A 173 15.05 22.57 -21.46
C SER A 173 13.80 22.90 -20.62
N TRP A 174 12.62 22.61 -21.13
CA TRP A 174 11.36 22.82 -20.43
C TRP A 174 10.95 21.60 -19.55
N TYR A 175 11.67 20.48 -19.66
CA TYR A 175 11.43 19.27 -18.85
C TYR A 175 12.50 19.16 -17.76
N ILE A 176 12.10 19.35 -16.51
CA ILE A 176 12.99 19.50 -15.39
C ILE A 176 12.93 18.25 -14.51
N GLN A 177 14.01 17.49 -14.49
CA GLN A 177 14.14 16.35 -13.59
C GLN A 177 14.64 16.83 -12.22
N THR A 178 13.74 16.79 -11.20
CA THR A 178 14.06 17.34 -9.87
C THR A 178 14.95 16.42 -9.05
N GLY A 179 14.90 15.10 -9.28
CA GLY A 179 15.60 14.11 -8.47
C GLY A 179 15.07 14.03 -7.03
N GLN A 180 13.86 14.54 -6.76
CA GLN A 180 13.31 14.72 -5.42
C GLN A 180 12.06 13.86 -5.19
N GLY A 181 11.66 13.71 -3.91
CA GLY A 181 10.38 13.14 -3.53
C GLY A 181 9.19 13.96 -4.03
N MET A 182 7.99 13.35 -4.08
CA MET A 182 6.85 13.96 -4.79
C MET A 182 6.44 15.33 -4.24
N LEU A 183 6.34 15.49 -2.92
CA LEU A 183 5.97 16.78 -2.34
C LEU A 183 6.99 17.88 -2.62
N ALA A 184 8.29 17.56 -2.60
CA ALA A 184 9.34 18.48 -2.97
C ALA A 184 9.29 18.83 -4.47
N THR A 185 8.97 17.86 -5.35
CA THR A 185 8.75 18.10 -6.77
C THR A 185 7.57 19.04 -7.01
N ILE A 186 6.46 18.89 -6.26
CA ILE A 186 5.31 19.81 -6.34
C ILE A 186 5.73 21.24 -5.94
N ASN A 187 6.50 21.39 -4.87
CA ASN A 187 6.97 22.71 -4.42
C ASN A 187 7.89 23.37 -5.47
N ILE A 188 8.77 22.58 -6.12
CA ILE A 188 9.60 23.08 -7.23
C ILE A 188 8.71 23.47 -8.43
N ALA A 189 7.73 22.66 -8.77
CA ALA A 189 6.77 22.98 -9.84
C ALA A 189 6.00 24.28 -9.53
N GLU A 190 5.62 24.50 -8.27
CA GLU A 190 4.98 25.74 -7.81
C GLU A 190 5.88 26.96 -8.01
N GLU A 191 7.16 26.88 -7.59
CA GLU A 191 8.12 27.96 -7.74
C GLU A 191 8.40 28.33 -9.20
N MET A 192 8.22 27.36 -10.10
CA MET A 192 8.52 27.52 -11.54
C MET A 192 7.28 27.74 -12.41
N ASP A 193 6.07 27.79 -11.81
CA ASP A 193 4.81 27.79 -12.54
C ASP A 193 4.70 26.62 -13.54
N ALA A 194 5.28 25.45 -13.17
CA ALA A 194 5.37 24.27 -14.01
C ALA A 194 4.19 23.33 -13.78
N TYR A 195 3.91 22.50 -14.80
CA TYR A 195 3.08 21.31 -14.65
C TYR A 195 3.85 20.18 -13.96
N THR A 196 3.14 19.26 -13.30
CA THR A 196 3.73 18.02 -12.81
C THR A 196 2.67 16.93 -12.67
N LEU A 197 3.10 15.67 -12.78
CA LEU A 197 2.29 14.50 -12.45
C LEU A 197 2.49 14.15 -10.98
N THR A 198 1.41 13.95 -10.25
CA THR A 198 1.46 13.51 -8.86
C THR A 198 0.38 12.48 -8.56
N ASP A 199 0.57 11.64 -7.55
CA ASP A 199 -0.53 10.86 -6.98
C ASP A 199 -1.49 11.77 -6.18
N ARG A 200 -2.78 11.41 -6.20
CA ARG A 200 -3.83 12.21 -5.51
C ARG A 200 -3.56 12.34 -4.01
N GLY A 201 -3.01 11.32 -3.36
CA GLY A 201 -2.73 11.38 -1.94
C GLY A 201 -1.72 12.46 -1.58
N THR A 202 -0.65 12.58 -2.37
CA THR A 202 0.34 13.65 -2.21
C THR A 202 -0.26 15.02 -2.52
N TYR A 203 -1.12 15.12 -3.55
CA TYR A 203 -1.83 16.37 -3.85
C TYR A 203 -2.75 16.81 -2.70
N ILE A 204 -3.51 15.91 -2.08
CA ILE A 204 -4.36 16.22 -0.91
C ILE A 204 -3.53 16.81 0.22
N LYS A 205 -2.35 16.25 0.51
CA LYS A 205 -1.43 16.78 1.52
C LYS A 205 -0.85 18.15 1.14
N TYR A 206 -0.49 18.33 -0.13
CA TYR A 206 -0.04 19.62 -0.63
C TYR A 206 -1.12 20.69 -0.46
N GLU A 207 -2.35 20.41 -0.83
CA GLU A 207 -3.50 21.31 -0.69
C GLU A 207 -3.77 21.65 0.78
N ASP A 208 -3.70 20.68 1.69
CA ASP A 208 -3.85 20.89 3.13
C ASP A 208 -2.76 21.80 3.68
N ASN A 209 -1.50 21.59 3.29
CA ASN A 209 -0.37 22.45 3.66
C ASN A 209 -0.53 23.90 3.18
N LYS A 210 -1.33 24.12 2.15
CA LYS A 210 -1.69 25.46 1.62
C LYS A 210 -3.03 25.97 2.15
N SER A 211 -3.54 25.37 3.24
CA SER A 211 -4.81 25.71 3.88
C SER A 211 -6.01 25.70 2.90
N GLY A 212 -6.01 24.76 1.96
CA GLY A 212 -7.08 24.56 0.98
C GLY A 212 -7.07 25.55 -0.20
N ASN A 213 -6.04 26.39 -0.33
CA ASN A 213 -5.91 27.32 -1.47
C ASN A 213 -4.54 27.18 -2.15
N PRO A 214 -4.24 26.04 -2.77
CA PRO A 214 -2.95 25.78 -3.39
C PRO A 214 -2.76 26.64 -4.66
N PRO A 215 -1.53 27.11 -4.95
CA PRO A 215 -1.18 27.77 -6.22
C PRO A 215 -1.35 26.84 -7.44
N LEU A 216 -0.94 25.55 -7.28
CA LEU A 216 -1.17 24.56 -8.32
C LEU A 216 -2.50 23.82 -8.05
N VAL A 217 -3.32 23.67 -9.09
CA VAL A 217 -4.61 23.00 -9.04
C VAL A 217 -4.62 21.78 -9.96
N ILE A 218 -5.55 20.86 -9.72
CA ILE A 218 -5.76 19.72 -10.61
C ILE A 218 -6.35 20.26 -11.93
N LEU A 219 -5.70 19.92 -13.03
CA LEU A 219 -6.12 20.28 -14.39
C LEU A 219 -6.55 19.06 -15.21
N VAL A 220 -5.93 17.89 -14.94
CA VAL A 220 -6.29 16.63 -15.59
C VAL A 220 -6.47 15.55 -14.54
N GLU A 221 -7.64 14.93 -14.54
CA GLU A 221 -8.01 13.81 -13.66
C GLU A 221 -9.03 12.90 -14.33
N GLY A 222 -9.30 11.72 -13.73
CA GLY A 222 -10.37 10.82 -14.17
C GLY A 222 -10.10 10.04 -15.45
N ASP A 223 -8.97 10.26 -16.13
CA ASP A 223 -8.55 9.48 -17.30
C ASP A 223 -8.12 8.06 -16.88
N GLU A 224 -8.50 7.06 -17.66
CA GLU A 224 -8.15 5.66 -17.39
C GLU A 224 -6.62 5.46 -17.36
N GLY A 225 -5.88 6.22 -18.16
CA GLY A 225 -4.43 6.28 -18.15
C GLY A 225 -3.84 6.80 -16.84
N LEU A 226 -4.60 7.50 -16.00
CA LEU A 226 -4.15 8.00 -14.70
C LEU A 226 -4.45 7.04 -13.54
N ARG A 227 -5.11 5.91 -13.81
CA ARG A 227 -5.44 4.93 -12.78
C ARG A 227 -4.19 4.36 -12.14
N ASN A 228 -4.15 4.35 -10.84
CA ASN A 228 -3.07 3.84 -10.00
C ASN A 228 -3.55 2.62 -9.24
N GLN A 229 -3.41 1.44 -9.86
CA GLN A 229 -3.89 0.16 -9.34
C GLN A 229 -2.94 -0.40 -8.29
N TYR A 230 -3.45 -0.73 -7.11
CA TYR A 230 -2.76 -1.41 -6.01
C TYR A 230 -3.07 -2.89 -6.02
N SER A 231 -2.03 -3.68 -5.76
CA SER A 231 -2.15 -5.13 -5.66
C SER A 231 -1.42 -5.65 -4.43
N VAL A 232 -1.90 -6.78 -3.94
CA VAL A 232 -1.22 -7.61 -2.94
C VAL A 232 -0.69 -8.86 -3.62
N ILE A 233 0.53 -9.33 -3.22
CA ILE A 233 1.22 -10.46 -3.82
C ILE A 233 1.88 -11.27 -2.70
N ALA A 234 1.60 -12.57 -2.58
CA ALA A 234 2.36 -13.44 -1.69
C ALA A 234 3.73 -13.75 -2.29
N VAL A 235 4.78 -13.76 -1.49
CA VAL A 235 6.09 -14.25 -1.91
C VAL A 235 5.99 -15.76 -2.12
N ASN A 236 6.58 -16.27 -3.21
CA ASN A 236 6.45 -17.66 -3.61
C ASN A 236 7.28 -18.58 -2.69
N PRO A 237 6.67 -19.54 -1.98
CA PRO A 237 7.37 -20.44 -1.07
C PRO A 237 8.32 -21.41 -1.80
N ASP A 238 8.11 -21.67 -3.10
CA ASP A 238 9.00 -22.54 -3.89
C ASP A 238 10.40 -21.93 -4.04
N ASN A 239 10.48 -20.60 -4.10
CA ASN A 239 11.75 -19.87 -4.16
C ASN A 239 12.19 -19.38 -2.78
N CYS A 240 11.27 -19.20 -1.86
CA CYS A 240 11.48 -18.66 -0.52
C CYS A 240 10.88 -19.57 0.56
N PRO A 241 11.49 -20.71 0.90
CA PRO A 241 10.94 -21.69 1.84
C PRO A 241 10.73 -21.15 3.27
N SER A 242 11.38 -20.04 3.63
CA SER A 242 11.28 -19.42 4.95
C SER A 242 10.12 -18.45 5.13
N VAL A 243 9.41 -18.09 4.06
CA VAL A 243 8.28 -17.13 4.16
C VAL A 243 7.07 -17.78 4.80
N LYS A 244 6.30 -17.00 5.50
CA LYS A 244 5.06 -17.42 6.15
C LYS A 244 3.90 -17.41 5.16
N TYR A 245 3.97 -18.27 4.16
CA TYR A 245 3.06 -18.29 3.02
C TYR A 245 1.58 -18.40 3.43
N ASP A 246 1.24 -19.33 4.33
CA ASP A 246 -0.15 -19.49 4.81
C ASP A 246 -0.67 -18.24 5.53
N VAL A 247 0.23 -17.51 6.21
CA VAL A 247 -0.12 -16.24 6.88
C VAL A 247 -0.31 -15.14 5.84
N ALA A 248 0.51 -15.12 4.78
CA ALA A 248 0.34 -14.19 3.65
C ALA A 248 -1.00 -14.44 2.92
N LEU A 249 -1.40 -15.69 2.72
CA LEU A 249 -2.70 -16.02 2.12
C LEU A 249 -3.88 -15.53 2.99
N LYS A 250 -3.80 -15.68 4.31
CA LYS A 250 -4.83 -15.14 5.23
C LYS A 250 -4.97 -13.63 5.11
N PHE A 251 -3.85 -12.91 4.92
CA PHE A 251 -3.91 -11.47 4.67
C PHE A 251 -4.56 -11.15 3.33
N ILE A 252 -4.20 -11.89 2.26
CA ILE A 252 -4.80 -11.71 0.94
C ILE A 252 -6.32 -11.96 0.99
N GLU A 253 -6.76 -13.03 1.65
CA GLU A 253 -8.18 -13.32 1.84
C GLU A 253 -8.88 -12.23 2.64
N TRP A 254 -8.26 -11.75 3.73
CA TRP A 254 -8.83 -10.69 4.55
C TRP A 254 -8.93 -9.37 3.80
N ILE A 255 -7.86 -8.92 3.13
CA ILE A 255 -7.85 -7.62 2.43
C ILE A 255 -8.80 -7.59 1.23
N THR A 256 -9.12 -8.76 0.64
CA THR A 256 -10.10 -8.89 -0.44
C THR A 256 -11.52 -9.17 0.06
N SER A 257 -11.74 -9.34 1.38
CA SER A 257 -13.07 -9.57 1.96
C SER A 257 -13.95 -8.32 1.86
N ASP A 258 -15.28 -8.53 1.87
CA ASP A 258 -16.26 -7.42 1.85
C ASP A 258 -16.02 -6.41 2.99
N LYS A 259 -15.57 -6.89 4.17
CA LYS A 259 -15.27 -6.02 5.31
C LYS A 259 -14.10 -5.10 5.00
N ALA A 260 -12.96 -5.64 4.59
CA ALA A 260 -11.77 -4.86 4.29
C ALA A 260 -11.98 -3.94 3.08
N GLN A 261 -12.71 -4.40 2.06
CA GLN A 261 -13.05 -3.61 0.88
C GLN A 261 -13.96 -2.41 1.22
N ARG A 262 -14.91 -2.56 2.16
CA ARG A 262 -15.68 -1.42 2.69
C ARG A 262 -14.77 -0.45 3.45
N LEU A 263 -13.90 -0.93 4.34
CA LEU A 263 -12.95 -0.09 5.08
C LEU A 263 -12.06 0.73 4.14
N ILE A 264 -11.55 0.11 3.07
CA ILE A 264 -10.76 0.80 2.04
C ILE A 264 -11.59 1.88 1.35
N GLY A 265 -12.83 1.58 0.94
CA GLY A 265 -13.71 2.53 0.24
C GLY A 265 -14.23 3.67 1.14
N GLU A 266 -14.27 3.47 2.46
CA GLU A 266 -14.65 4.47 3.46
C GLU A 266 -13.47 5.30 3.97
N PHE A 267 -12.24 4.84 3.72
CA PHE A 267 -11.02 5.53 4.17
C PHE A 267 -10.93 6.93 3.57
N THR A 268 -10.59 7.89 4.43
CA THR A 268 -10.38 9.29 4.03
C THR A 268 -9.00 9.77 4.45
N LEU A 269 -8.32 10.47 3.57
CA LEU A 269 -7.12 11.23 3.88
C LEU A 269 -7.51 12.71 4.05
N LEU A 270 -7.31 13.26 5.25
CA LEU A 270 -7.68 14.64 5.56
C LEU A 270 -9.14 14.97 5.19
N GLY A 271 -10.05 14.02 5.45
CA GLY A 271 -11.49 14.13 5.16
C GLY A 271 -11.90 13.92 3.70
N LYS A 272 -10.95 13.64 2.79
CA LYS A 272 -11.21 13.37 1.37
C LYS A 272 -11.07 11.88 1.08
N LYS A 273 -12.03 11.30 0.33
CA LYS A 273 -11.91 9.91 -0.15
C LYS A 273 -10.68 9.78 -1.05
N LEU A 274 -9.90 8.71 -0.83
CA LEU A 274 -8.67 8.50 -1.57
C LEU A 274 -8.69 7.23 -2.42
N PHE A 275 -9.28 6.15 -1.92
CA PHE A 275 -9.25 4.86 -2.58
C PHE A 275 -10.64 4.41 -3.05
N ILE A 276 -10.65 3.70 -4.18
CA ILE A 276 -11.80 2.96 -4.68
C ILE A 276 -11.45 1.49 -4.58
N SER A 277 -12.21 0.74 -3.77
CA SER A 277 -12.03 -0.69 -3.59
C SER A 277 -12.48 -1.44 -4.86
N ASN A 278 -11.74 -2.49 -5.29
CA ASN A 278 -12.03 -3.23 -6.51
C ASN A 278 -11.56 -4.68 -6.50
N ALA A 279 -11.37 -5.29 -5.34
CA ALA A 279 -11.08 -6.72 -5.26
C ALA A 279 -12.25 -7.55 -5.85
N LYS A 280 -11.86 -8.65 -6.54
CA LYS A 280 -12.80 -9.60 -7.15
C LYS A 280 -12.57 -11.00 -6.59
#